data_f09064b2d9b74507cc34e32158be37f0
#
_entry.id   f09064b2d9b74507cc34e32158be37f0
#
_cell.length_a   1.000
_cell.length_b   1.000
_cell.length_c   1.000
_cell.angle_alpha   90.00
_cell.angle_beta   90.00
_cell.angle_gamma   90.00
#
_symmetry.space_group_name_H-M   'P 1'
#
loop_
_entity.id
_entity.type
_entity.pdbx_description
1 polymer ?
#
loop_
_entity_poly.entity_id
_entity_poly.type
_entity_poly.pdbx_seq_one_letter_code
_entity_poly.pdbx_strand_id
1 'polypeptide(L)' 'MLLDYQDCTQKYANPYQINQAIQRRTLYRIERGIYATVPHV' A
#
# COMPACT_ATOMS: atom_id res chain seq x y z
N MET A 1 3.83 3.87 -9.07
CA MET A 1 3.18 2.63 -9.51
C MET A 1 1.97 2.36 -8.64
N LEU A 2 0.83 2.07 -9.24
CA LEU A 2 -0.40 1.83 -8.51
C LEU A 2 -0.56 0.35 -8.21
N LEU A 3 -1.07 0.05 -7.03
CA LEU A 3 -1.32 -1.31 -6.58
C LEU A 3 -2.75 -1.39 -6.07
N ASP A 4 -3.46 -2.47 -6.38
CA ASP A 4 -4.74 -2.70 -5.74
C ASP A 4 -4.52 -3.51 -4.45
N TYR A 5 -5.60 -3.79 -3.73
CA TYR A 5 -5.49 -4.51 -2.46
C TYR A 5 -4.90 -5.91 -2.66
N GLN A 6 -5.26 -6.58 -3.77
CA GLN A 6 -4.72 -7.91 -4.05
C GLN A 6 -3.21 -7.86 -4.26
N ASP A 7 -2.73 -6.87 -4.99
CA ASP A 7 -1.30 -6.70 -5.18
C ASP A 7 -0.60 -6.48 -3.84
N CYS A 8 -1.21 -5.70 -2.96
CA CYS A 8 -0.65 -5.46 -1.64
C CYS A 8 -0.59 -6.74 -0.81
N THR A 9 -1.63 -7.58 -0.86
CA THR A 9 -1.63 -8.82 -0.09
C THR A 9 -0.60 -9.81 -0.61
N GLN A 10 -0.24 -9.73 -1.89
CA GLN A 10 0.82 -10.56 -2.43
C GLN A 10 2.20 -10.02 -2.07
N LYS A 11 2.35 -8.70 -2.02
CA LYS A 11 3.63 -8.07 -1.69
C LYS A 11 3.91 -8.13 -0.20
N TYR A 12 2.89 -7.99 0.63
CA TYR A 12 3.04 -7.97 2.08
C TYR A 12 2.41 -9.22 2.68
N ALA A 13 3.04 -9.75 3.72
CA ALA A 13 2.63 -11.02 4.30
C ALA A 13 1.26 -10.97 4.95
N ASN A 14 0.85 -9.82 5.48
CA ASN A 14 -0.42 -9.68 6.18
C ASN A 14 -0.84 -8.22 6.22
N PRO A 15 -2.10 -7.92 6.61
CA PRO A 15 -2.56 -6.53 6.68
C PRO A 15 -1.76 -5.66 7.64
N TYR A 16 -1.18 -6.25 8.67
CA TYR A 16 -0.35 -5.50 9.60
C TYR A 16 0.86 -4.92 8.87
N GLN A 17 1.47 -5.69 7.99
CA GLN A 17 2.61 -5.22 7.20
C GLN A 17 2.20 -4.07 6.26
N ILE A 18 1.01 -4.14 5.70
CA ILE A 18 0.49 -3.06 4.86
C ILE A 18 0.37 -1.78 5.69
N ASN A 19 -0.20 -1.87 6.89
CA ASN A 19 -0.33 -0.72 7.77
C ASN A 19 1.02 -0.15 8.17
N GLN A 20 1.98 -1.02 8.45
CA GLN A 20 3.34 -0.58 8.79
C GLN A 20 3.97 0.18 7.63
N ALA A 21 3.80 -0.31 6.41
CA ALA A 21 4.33 0.36 5.23
C ALA A 21 3.70 1.74 5.05
N ILE A 22 2.40 1.86 5.33
CA ILE A 22 1.72 3.16 5.23
C ILE A 22 2.27 4.11 6.29
N GLN A 23 2.49 3.64 7.50
CA GLN A 23 3.04 4.48 8.57
C GLN A 23 4.46 4.92 8.27
N ARG A 24 5.25 4.05 7.66
CA ARG A 24 6.63 4.37 7.27
C ARG A 24 6.71 5.16 5.99
N ARG A 25 5.57 5.41 5.34
CA ARG A 25 5.48 6.16 4.09
C ARG A 25 6.23 5.50 2.94
N THR A 26 6.33 4.18 2.99
CA THR A 26 6.83 3.40 1.87
C THR A 26 5.67 2.92 1.00
N LEU A 27 4.43 3.07 1.48
CA LEU A 27 3.23 2.78 0.74
C LEU A 27 2.22 3.89 1.02
N TYR A 28 1.51 4.35 -0.01
CA TYR A 28 0.57 5.46 0.10
C TYR A 28 -0.81 4.99 -0.30
N ARG A 29 -1.79 5.26 0.56
CA ARG A 29 -3.18 4.95 0.27
C ARG A 29 -3.80 6.12 -0.50
N ILE A 30 -4.19 5.86 -1.74
CA ILE A 30 -4.77 6.89 -2.60
C ILE A 30 -6.27 6.89 -2.47
N GLU A 31 -6.88 5.71 -2.61
CA GLU A 31 -8.31 5.52 -2.48
C GLU A 31 -8.56 4.18 -1.83
N ARG A 32 -9.81 3.92 -1.52
CA ARG A 32 -10.20 2.65 -0.93
C ARG A 32 -9.81 1.51 -1.87
N GLY A 33 -8.93 0.65 -1.42
CA GLY A 33 -8.44 -0.47 -2.20
C GLY A 33 -7.38 -0.14 -3.22
N ILE A 34 -6.94 1.12 -3.32
CA ILE A 34 -5.91 1.55 -4.26
C ILE A 34 -4.73 2.14 -3.49
N TYR A 35 -3.54 1.64 -3.77
CA TYR A 35 -2.32 2.09 -3.11
C TYR A 35 -1.25 2.45 -4.15
N ALA A 36 -0.22 3.14 -3.72
CA ALA A 36 0.89 3.50 -4.60
C ALA A 36 2.20 3.39 -3.83
N THR A 37 3.28 3.09 -4.55
CA THR A 37 4.61 3.02 -3.95
C THR A 37 5.33 4.37 -3.98
N VAL A 38 4.73 5.37 -4.62
CA VAL A 38 5.27 6.73 -4.66
C VAL A 38 4.19 7.70 -4.20
N PRO A 39 4.59 8.89 -3.68
CA PRO A 39 3.60 9.87 -3.24
C PRO A 39 2.67 10.27 -4.39
N HIS A 40 1.38 10.35 -4.08
CA HIS A 40 0.41 10.86 -5.04
C HIS A 40 0.31 12.37 -4.87
N VAL A 41 0.66 13.06 -5.90
CA VAL A 41 0.68 14.54 -5.89
C VAL A 41 -0.55 15.07 -6.60
#